data_379faf167170a838514a624547caccb7
#
_entry.id   379faf167170a838514a624547caccb7
#
_cell.length_a   1.000
_cell.length_b   1.000
_cell.length_c   1.000
_cell.angle_alpha   90.00
_cell.angle_beta   90.00
_cell.angle_gamma   90.00
#
_symmetry.space_group_name_H-M   'P 1'
#
loop_
_entity.id
_entity.type
_entity.pdbx_description
1 polymer ?
#
loop_
_entity_poly.entity_id
_entity_poly.type
_entity_poly.pdbx_seq_one_letter_code
_entity_poly.pdbx_strand_id
1 'polypeptide(L)'
;MKTIITLALLFLINIVGAQTIKSIDDLEPSEAFDNIQVQKIDSDSLSTTFAIWVKLKVKMHKHVNHIENVYIIEGNGEFTVSDSTYKVRKGDLIVIPKDTWHGVKVSSKKPMKVISIQSPEFKGLDRVFKED
;
A
#
# COMPACT_ATOMS: atom_id res chain seq x y z
N MET A 1 -35.39 30.67 48.58
CA MET A 1 -34.60 30.55 47.36
C MET A 1 -34.26 29.09 47.19
N LYS A 2 -34.84 28.43 46.17
CA LYS A 2 -34.52 27.01 45.82
C LYS A 2 -33.48 27.02 44.72
N THR A 3 -32.27 26.56 45.04
CA THR A 3 -31.18 26.45 44.06
C THR A 3 -31.38 25.17 43.26
N ILE A 4 -31.65 25.30 41.95
CA ILE A 4 -31.75 24.18 41.03
C ILE A 4 -30.35 23.87 40.54
N ILE A 5 -29.80 22.72 40.94
CA ILE A 5 -28.52 22.21 40.44
C ILE A 5 -28.82 21.44 39.14
N THR A 6 -28.52 22.01 38.01
CA THR A 6 -28.61 21.35 36.69
C THR A 6 -27.40 20.45 36.52
N LEU A 7 -27.62 19.14 36.62
CA LEU A 7 -26.61 18.12 36.36
C LEU A 7 -26.45 17.96 34.84
N ALA A 8 -25.39 18.52 34.27
CA ALA A 8 -25.05 18.32 32.86
C ALA A 8 -24.45 16.92 32.67
N LEU A 9 -25.22 16.03 32.05
CA LEU A 9 -24.77 14.69 31.68
C LEU A 9 -23.92 14.80 30.41
N LEU A 10 -22.60 14.73 30.57
CA LEU A 10 -21.68 14.63 29.44
C LEU A 10 -21.80 13.24 28.81
N PHE A 11 -22.47 13.16 27.67
CA PHE A 11 -22.42 11.97 26.81
C PHE A 11 -21.06 11.90 26.13
N LEU A 12 -20.19 11.00 26.59
CA LEU A 12 -18.99 10.59 25.86
C LEU A 12 -19.46 9.77 24.65
N ILE A 13 -19.51 10.40 23.48
CA ILE A 13 -19.71 9.71 22.21
C ILE A 13 -18.40 9.00 21.90
N ASN A 14 -18.34 7.70 22.18
CA ASN A 14 -17.29 6.85 21.66
C ASN A 14 -17.50 6.73 20.14
N ILE A 15 -16.70 7.45 19.35
CA ILE A 15 -16.62 7.26 17.90
C ILE A 15 -15.88 5.92 17.69
N VAL A 16 -16.64 4.84 17.67
CA VAL A 16 -16.13 3.57 17.17
C VAL A 16 -15.87 3.80 15.69
N GLY A 17 -14.61 3.74 15.27
CA GLY A 17 -14.25 3.84 13.86
C GLY A 17 -15.08 2.82 13.07
N ALA A 18 -15.90 3.30 12.13
CA ALA A 18 -16.74 2.44 11.33
C ALA A 18 -15.86 1.52 10.48
N GLN A 19 -16.06 0.21 10.59
CA GLN A 19 -15.43 -0.75 9.68
C GLN A 19 -15.93 -0.45 8.26
N THR A 20 -14.98 -0.39 7.32
CA THR A 20 -15.27 -0.05 5.93
C THR A 20 -14.94 -1.23 5.03
N ILE A 21 -15.89 -1.61 4.18
CA ILE A 21 -15.65 -2.57 3.09
C ILE A 21 -15.27 -1.76 1.86
N LYS A 22 -14.14 -2.12 1.24
CA LYS A 22 -13.67 -1.53 -0.02
C LYS A 22 -13.54 -2.62 -1.07
N SER A 23 -14.17 -2.43 -2.23
CA SER A 23 -13.92 -3.27 -3.40
C SER A 23 -12.59 -2.86 -4.02
N ILE A 24 -11.63 -3.77 -4.01
CA ILE A 24 -10.30 -3.52 -4.58
C ILE A 24 -10.37 -3.50 -6.11
N ASP A 25 -11.26 -4.28 -6.70
CA ASP A 25 -11.45 -4.29 -8.16
C ASP A 25 -11.97 -2.95 -8.68
N ASP A 26 -12.80 -2.25 -7.90
CA ASP A 26 -13.41 -0.95 -8.27
C ASP A 26 -12.53 0.25 -7.92
N LEU A 27 -11.38 0.05 -7.27
CA LEU A 27 -10.46 1.14 -6.98
C LEU A 27 -9.81 1.64 -8.27
N GLU A 28 -9.90 2.96 -8.48
CA GLU A 28 -9.27 3.67 -9.58
C GLU A 28 -8.23 4.67 -9.05
N PRO A 29 -7.24 5.04 -9.86
CA PRO A 29 -6.30 6.10 -9.49
C PRO A 29 -7.04 7.40 -9.17
N SER A 30 -6.63 8.08 -8.09
CA SER A 30 -7.27 9.33 -7.66
C SER A 30 -7.03 10.51 -8.61
N GLU A 31 -6.00 10.40 -9.47
CA GLU A 31 -5.61 11.43 -10.43
C GLU A 31 -4.87 10.82 -11.63
N ALA A 32 -4.69 11.61 -12.69
CA ALA A 32 -3.84 11.21 -13.79
C ALA A 32 -2.36 11.14 -13.35
N PHE A 33 -1.64 10.13 -13.81
CA PHE A 33 -0.25 9.91 -13.44
C PHE A 33 0.59 9.46 -14.64
N ASP A 34 1.90 9.74 -14.60
CA ASP A 34 2.82 9.37 -15.68
C ASP A 34 3.26 7.91 -15.63
N ASN A 35 3.72 7.45 -14.47
CA ASN A 35 4.24 6.09 -14.29
C ASN A 35 3.69 5.38 -13.06
N ILE A 36 3.71 6.01 -11.90
CA ILE A 36 3.32 5.38 -10.62
C ILE A 36 2.34 6.28 -9.90
N GLN A 37 1.21 5.71 -9.49
CA GLN A 37 0.26 6.30 -8.55
C GLN A 37 0.17 5.43 -7.31
N VAL A 38 0.31 6.04 -6.13
CA VAL A 38 0.21 5.37 -4.83
C VAL A 38 -0.93 5.99 -4.04
N GLN A 39 -1.85 5.15 -3.60
CA GLN A 39 -2.95 5.54 -2.73
C GLN A 39 -2.90 4.74 -1.44
N LYS A 40 -2.77 5.43 -0.32
CA LYS A 40 -2.86 4.80 0.99
C LYS A 40 -4.31 4.42 1.28
N ILE A 41 -4.53 3.14 1.59
CA ILE A 41 -5.87 2.60 1.93
C ILE A 41 -6.09 2.65 3.43
N ASP A 42 -5.09 2.18 4.18
CA ASP A 42 -5.15 2.11 5.64
C ASP A 42 -3.74 2.13 6.24
N SER A 43 -3.62 2.54 7.50
CA SER A 43 -2.36 2.54 8.23
C SER A 43 -2.59 2.58 9.73
N ASP A 44 -1.81 1.77 10.44
CA ASP A 44 -1.65 1.82 11.90
C ASP A 44 -0.18 1.58 12.27
N SER A 45 0.13 1.43 13.56
CA SER A 45 1.51 1.19 14.01
C SER A 45 2.11 -0.15 13.55
N LEU A 46 1.29 -1.11 13.09
CA LEU A 46 1.70 -2.46 12.73
C LEU A 46 1.89 -2.63 11.23
N SER A 47 1.12 -1.88 10.41
CA SER A 47 1.19 -2.00 8.96
C SER A 47 0.67 -0.77 8.24
N THR A 48 1.04 -0.66 6.96
CA THR A 48 0.43 0.27 6.01
C THR A 48 0.04 -0.48 4.75
N THR A 49 -1.19 -0.28 4.30
CA THR A 49 -1.75 -0.87 3.07
C THR A 49 -1.90 0.20 2.00
N PHE A 50 -1.37 -0.08 0.83
CA PHE A 50 -1.46 0.78 -0.37
C PHE A 50 -2.13 0.06 -1.53
N ALA A 51 -2.88 0.80 -2.34
CA ALA A 51 -3.14 0.46 -3.74
C ALA A 51 -2.14 1.21 -4.61
N ILE A 52 -1.49 0.51 -5.53
CA ILE A 52 -0.45 1.07 -6.38
C ILE A 52 -0.74 0.71 -7.83
N TRP A 53 -0.68 1.72 -8.72
CA TRP A 53 -0.77 1.54 -10.17
C TRP A 53 0.57 1.88 -10.79
N VAL A 54 1.06 1.00 -11.67
CA VAL A 54 2.33 1.16 -12.36
C VAL A 54 2.12 0.99 -13.86
N LYS A 55 2.49 2.01 -14.66
CA LYS A 55 2.39 1.96 -16.14
C LYS A 55 3.62 1.32 -16.77
N LEU A 56 4.82 1.68 -16.30
CA LEU A 56 6.07 1.28 -16.93
C LEU A 56 6.93 0.41 -16.00
N LYS A 57 7.41 0.98 -14.91
CA LYS A 57 8.31 0.28 -13.99
C LYS A 57 8.36 0.91 -12.62
N VAL A 58 8.68 0.12 -11.62
CA VAL A 58 9.23 0.56 -10.34
C VAL A 58 10.73 0.29 -10.35
N LYS A 59 11.55 1.33 -10.14
CA LYS A 59 13.01 1.21 -10.06
C LYS A 59 13.40 0.27 -8.92
N MET A 60 14.56 -0.39 -9.07
CA MET A 60 15.12 -1.23 -8.02
C MET A 60 15.33 -0.42 -6.75
N HIS A 61 14.72 -0.87 -5.66
CA HIS A 61 14.79 -0.26 -4.34
C HIS A 61 14.66 -1.33 -3.27
N LYS A 62 14.88 -0.94 -2.03
CA LYS A 62 14.68 -1.80 -0.87
C LYS A 62 14.08 -1.02 0.30
N HIS A 63 13.42 -1.76 1.19
CA HIS A 63 12.99 -1.29 2.48
C HIS A 63 13.84 -1.95 3.56
N VAL A 64 14.64 -1.16 4.28
CA VAL A 64 15.60 -1.69 5.26
C VAL A 64 14.89 -2.34 6.44
N ASN A 65 13.78 -1.72 6.90
CA ASN A 65 13.08 -2.11 8.11
C ASN A 65 11.71 -2.75 7.89
N HIS A 66 11.21 -2.78 6.62
CA HIS A 66 9.88 -3.29 6.29
C HIS A 66 9.95 -4.61 5.54
N ILE A 67 9.05 -5.52 5.90
CA ILE A 67 8.61 -6.60 5.01
C ILE A 67 7.54 -6.02 4.11
N GLU A 68 7.54 -6.35 2.84
CA GLU A 68 6.50 -5.96 1.91
C GLU A 68 5.87 -7.19 1.25
N ASN A 69 4.54 -7.22 1.23
CA ASN A 69 3.76 -8.21 0.50
C ASN A 69 3.02 -7.50 -0.64
N VAL A 70 3.27 -7.91 -1.89
CA VAL A 70 2.67 -7.32 -3.07
C VAL A 70 1.75 -8.35 -3.73
N TYR A 71 0.45 -8.07 -3.74
CA TYR A 71 -0.56 -8.90 -4.40
C TYR A 71 -1.02 -8.23 -5.70
N ILE A 72 -0.91 -8.94 -6.82
CA ILE A 72 -1.25 -8.40 -8.15
C ILE A 72 -2.75 -8.57 -8.42
N ILE A 73 -3.44 -7.45 -8.57
CA ILE A 73 -4.88 -7.38 -8.86
C ILE A 73 -5.14 -7.36 -10.37
N GLU A 74 -4.31 -6.63 -11.13
CA GLU A 74 -4.44 -6.49 -12.58
C GLU A 74 -3.06 -6.31 -13.22
N GLY A 75 -2.94 -6.71 -14.48
CA GLY A 75 -1.71 -6.57 -15.26
C GLY A 75 -0.76 -7.74 -15.12
N ASN A 76 0.38 -7.62 -15.78
CA ASN A 76 1.49 -8.58 -15.76
C ASN A 76 2.82 -7.86 -16.01
N GLY A 77 3.91 -8.54 -15.68
CA GLY A 77 5.25 -7.98 -15.83
C GLY A 77 6.35 -8.93 -15.41
N GLU A 78 7.54 -8.36 -15.26
CA GLU A 78 8.73 -9.02 -14.73
C GLU A 78 9.07 -8.38 -13.39
N PHE A 79 8.97 -9.17 -12.32
CA PHE A 79 9.26 -8.74 -10.96
C PHE A 79 10.60 -9.30 -10.52
N THR A 80 11.52 -8.43 -10.15
CA THR A 80 12.85 -8.81 -9.64
C THR A 80 12.86 -8.72 -8.14
N VAL A 81 13.31 -9.79 -7.49
CA VAL A 81 13.59 -9.85 -6.04
C VAL A 81 14.99 -10.40 -5.87
N SER A 82 15.87 -9.62 -5.23
CA SER A 82 17.29 -9.91 -5.15
C SER A 82 17.91 -10.09 -6.54
N ASP A 83 18.46 -11.25 -6.87
CA ASP A 83 19.11 -11.58 -8.14
C ASP A 83 18.20 -12.40 -9.09
N SER A 84 16.95 -12.60 -8.72
CA SER A 84 16.00 -13.43 -9.47
C SER A 84 14.86 -12.61 -10.05
N THR A 85 14.52 -12.86 -11.31
CA THR A 85 13.42 -12.21 -12.00
C THR A 85 12.34 -13.23 -12.37
N TYR A 86 11.10 -12.90 -12.04
CA TYR A 86 9.94 -13.76 -12.23
C TYR A 86 8.93 -13.09 -13.14
N LYS A 87 8.33 -13.84 -14.05
CA LYS A 87 7.12 -13.40 -14.74
C LYS A 87 5.95 -13.49 -13.79
N VAL A 88 5.26 -12.38 -13.60
CA VAL A 88 4.15 -12.26 -12.66
C VAL A 88 2.89 -11.77 -13.35
N ARG A 89 1.74 -12.14 -12.79
CA ARG A 89 0.42 -11.84 -13.31
C ARG A 89 -0.62 -11.71 -12.20
N LYS A 90 -1.83 -11.32 -12.57
CA LYS A 90 -3.00 -11.28 -11.66
C LYS A 90 -3.10 -12.56 -10.84
N GLY A 91 -3.24 -12.41 -9.53
CA GLY A 91 -3.36 -13.49 -8.55
C GLY A 91 -2.04 -13.90 -7.88
N ASP A 92 -0.90 -13.42 -8.39
CA ASP A 92 0.40 -13.72 -7.76
C ASP A 92 0.62 -12.84 -6.53
N LEU A 93 1.22 -13.44 -5.50
CA LEU A 93 1.69 -12.78 -4.28
C LEU A 93 3.21 -12.82 -4.23
N ILE A 94 3.83 -11.66 -4.15
CA ILE A 94 5.26 -11.51 -3.99
C ILE A 94 5.55 -11.15 -2.53
N VAL A 95 6.37 -11.95 -1.86
CA VAL A 95 6.83 -11.70 -0.50
C VAL A 95 8.26 -11.18 -0.54
N ILE A 96 8.46 -9.97 -0.05
CA ILE A 96 9.75 -9.27 -0.09
C ILE A 96 10.24 -9.09 1.35
N PRO A 97 11.31 -9.83 1.74
CA PRO A 97 11.91 -9.66 3.07
C PRO A 97 12.52 -8.26 3.25
N LYS A 98 12.79 -7.90 4.50
CA LYS A 98 13.54 -6.68 4.83
C LYS A 98 14.88 -6.64 4.08
N ASP A 99 15.33 -5.45 3.78
CA ASP A 99 16.63 -5.16 3.17
C ASP A 99 16.87 -5.90 1.84
N THR A 100 15.80 -6.23 1.11
CA THR A 100 15.87 -6.99 -0.15
C THR A 100 15.58 -6.08 -1.33
N TRP A 101 16.52 -6.02 -2.30
CA TRP A 101 16.35 -5.29 -3.55
C TRP A 101 15.21 -5.86 -4.37
N HIS A 102 14.32 -5.01 -4.83
CA HIS A 102 13.19 -5.41 -5.66
C HIS A 102 12.72 -4.29 -6.58
N GLY A 103 12.02 -4.68 -7.63
CA GLY A 103 11.45 -3.77 -8.61
C GLY A 103 10.61 -4.53 -9.62
N VAL A 104 9.87 -3.82 -10.46
CA VAL A 104 9.01 -4.43 -11.48
C VAL A 104 9.11 -3.66 -12.79
N LYS A 105 9.06 -4.40 -13.91
CA LYS A 105 8.85 -3.88 -15.26
C LYS A 105 7.52 -4.40 -15.77
N VAL A 106 6.59 -3.50 -16.04
CA VAL A 106 5.25 -3.85 -16.52
C VAL A 106 5.30 -4.21 -18.01
N SER A 107 4.61 -5.28 -18.39
CA SER A 107 4.50 -5.75 -19.78
C SER A 107 3.08 -5.62 -20.34
N SER A 108 2.08 -5.44 -19.48
CA SER A 108 0.69 -5.27 -19.91
C SER A 108 0.45 -3.88 -20.50
N LYS A 109 -0.54 -3.79 -21.43
CA LYS A 109 -0.98 -2.51 -22.01
C LYS A 109 -1.66 -1.61 -20.98
N LYS A 110 -2.41 -2.23 -20.05
CA LYS A 110 -3.00 -1.53 -18.91
C LYS A 110 -1.99 -1.43 -17.78
N PRO A 111 -2.09 -0.41 -16.91
CA PRO A 111 -1.27 -0.35 -15.72
C PRO A 111 -1.39 -1.62 -14.88
N MET A 112 -0.29 -2.06 -14.29
CA MET A 112 -0.31 -3.08 -13.24
C MET A 112 -0.91 -2.44 -11.99
N LYS A 113 -1.94 -3.07 -11.41
CA LYS A 113 -2.59 -2.67 -10.16
C LYS A 113 -2.24 -3.69 -9.10
N VAL A 114 -1.72 -3.22 -7.97
CA VAL A 114 -1.33 -4.09 -6.87
C VAL A 114 -1.83 -3.56 -5.53
N ILE A 115 -1.98 -4.46 -4.56
CA ILE A 115 -2.05 -4.13 -3.14
C ILE A 115 -0.68 -4.42 -2.55
N SER A 116 -0.08 -3.41 -1.92
CA SER A 116 1.16 -3.52 -1.16
C SER A 116 0.86 -3.36 0.32
N ILE A 117 1.30 -4.32 1.13
CA ILE A 117 1.20 -4.29 2.59
C ILE A 117 2.62 -4.27 3.15
N GLN A 118 2.95 -3.20 3.85
CA GLN A 118 4.26 -2.99 4.46
C GLN A 118 4.14 -3.05 5.98
N SER A 119 5.01 -3.81 6.64
CA SER A 119 5.04 -4.01 8.10
C SER A 119 6.47 -3.82 8.63
N PRO A 120 6.63 -3.01 9.71
CA PRO A 120 5.65 -2.19 10.44
C PRO A 120 5.09 -1.02 9.61
N GLU A 121 4.50 -0.02 10.27
CA GLU A 121 3.99 1.20 9.63
C GLU A 121 5.04 1.86 8.72
N PHE A 122 4.67 2.11 7.46
CA PHE A 122 5.55 2.81 6.51
C PHE A 122 5.34 4.33 6.58
N LYS A 123 6.32 5.02 7.14
CA LYS A 123 6.31 6.49 7.32
C LYS A 123 6.96 7.27 6.16
N GLY A 124 7.26 6.61 5.06
CA GLY A 124 7.87 7.25 3.88
C GLY A 124 9.40 7.42 3.95
N LEU A 125 10.06 6.96 5.01
CA LEU A 125 11.48 7.22 5.27
C LEU A 125 12.40 6.00 5.03
N ASP A 126 11.85 4.85 4.67
CA ASP A 126 12.58 3.57 4.62
C ASP A 126 12.72 3.04 3.18
N ARG A 127 12.82 3.91 2.21
CA ARG A 127 13.06 3.50 0.82
C ARG A 127 14.43 3.94 0.35
N VAL A 128 15.26 2.95 -0.02
CA VAL A 128 16.59 3.18 -0.60
C VAL A 128 16.56 2.73 -2.06
N PHE A 129 16.91 3.61 -2.99
CA PHE A 129 17.01 3.27 -4.40
C PHE A 129 18.42 2.72 -4.73
N LYS A 130 18.46 1.73 -5.62
CA LYS A 130 19.72 1.24 -6.16
C LYS A 130 20.26 2.29 -7.13
N GLU A 131 21.52 2.68 -6.95
CA GLU A 131 22.23 3.53 -7.90
C GLU A 131 22.45 2.75 -9.20
N ASP A 132 22.28 3.44 -10.35
CA ASP A 132 22.47 2.88 -11.70
C ASP A 132 23.97 2.71 -12.00
#